data_b828558cc1e886cb99d66c8080d50027
#
_entry.id   b828558cc1e886cb99d66c8080d50027
#
_cell.length_a   1.000
_cell.length_b   1.000
_cell.length_c   1.000
_cell.angle_alpha   90.00
_cell.angle_beta   90.00
_cell.angle_gamma   90.00
#
_symmetry.space_group_name_H-M   'P 1'
#
loop_
_entity.id
_entity.type
_entity.pdbx_description
1 polymer ?
#
loop_
_entity_poly.entity_id
_entity_poly.type
_entity_poly.pdbx_seq_one_letter_code
_entity_poly.pdbx_strand_id
1 'polypeptide(L)'
;RGTQPTIYGDGLQTRDFVFVDNVVDANLLACQADASLVSGQVLNIGCGQASSLLDILAALRRLVNGSADTLQPRFEPARGGEVRHSRADIGQATRLLGYRPRVSLSDGLARTLDWYRLEPAGASPARGTGGTQTCAA
;
A
#
# COMPACT_ATOMS: atom_id res chain seq x y z
N ARG A 1 -7.52 -18.06 -5.50
CA ARG A 1 -7.12 -19.25 -6.32
C ARG A 1 -6.53 -20.38 -5.48
N GLY A 2 -6.60 -20.34 -4.14
CA GLY A 2 -6.16 -21.42 -3.26
C GLY A 2 -4.65 -21.68 -3.21
N THR A 3 -3.84 -20.78 -3.75
CA THR A 3 -2.38 -20.90 -3.70
C THR A 3 -1.83 -20.33 -2.40
N GLN A 4 -0.91 -21.05 -1.79
CA GLN A 4 -0.22 -20.63 -0.58
C GLN A 4 0.64 -19.38 -0.85
N PRO A 5 0.55 -18.31 -0.02
CA PRO A 5 1.39 -17.13 -0.19
C PRO A 5 2.85 -17.45 0.13
N THR A 6 3.77 -16.84 -0.61
CA THR A 6 5.20 -16.96 -0.34
C THR A 6 5.72 -15.69 0.33
N ILE A 7 6.41 -15.85 1.46
CA ILE A 7 7.12 -14.78 2.16
C ILE A 7 8.62 -15.01 2.01
N TYR A 8 9.34 -14.00 1.51
CA TYR A 8 10.80 -14.02 1.44
C TYR A 8 11.36 -13.45 2.75
N GLY A 9 12.31 -14.18 3.37
CA GLY A 9 12.81 -13.88 4.70
C GLY A 9 11.90 -14.38 5.80
N ASP A 10 11.94 -13.74 6.96
CA ASP A 10 11.20 -14.12 8.17
C ASP A 10 9.81 -13.45 8.29
N GLY A 11 9.45 -12.58 7.35
CA GLY A 11 8.18 -11.83 7.37
C GLY A 11 8.14 -10.65 8.36
N LEU A 12 9.25 -10.37 9.05
CA LEU A 12 9.35 -9.25 10.01
C LEU A 12 9.78 -7.93 9.34
N GLN A 13 10.07 -7.93 8.03
CA GLN A 13 10.30 -6.70 7.30
C GLN A 13 9.06 -5.83 7.32
N THR A 14 9.25 -4.53 7.61
CA THR A 14 8.14 -3.59 7.76
C THR A 14 8.04 -2.60 6.61
N ARG A 15 6.81 -2.20 6.30
CA ARG A 15 6.48 -1.17 5.31
C ARG A 15 5.39 -0.27 5.87
N ASP A 16 5.31 0.95 5.36
CA ASP A 16 4.18 1.83 5.56
C ASP A 16 3.14 1.56 4.46
N PHE A 17 2.15 0.75 4.80
CA PHE A 17 1.07 0.42 3.88
C PHE A 17 0.01 1.51 3.91
N VAL A 18 -0.21 2.14 2.78
CA VAL A 18 -1.19 3.21 2.61
C VAL A 18 -2.30 2.78 1.66
N PHE A 19 -3.56 2.98 2.05
CA PHE A 19 -4.70 2.74 1.18
C PHE A 19 -4.84 3.88 0.16
N VAL A 20 -5.28 3.55 -1.05
CA VAL A 20 -5.33 4.49 -2.18
C VAL A 20 -6.12 5.76 -1.88
N ASP A 21 -7.23 5.68 -1.14
CA ASP A 21 -8.03 6.86 -0.79
C ASP A 21 -7.23 7.89 0.03
N ASN A 22 -6.35 7.44 0.92
CA ASN A 22 -5.47 8.34 1.67
C ASN A 22 -4.52 9.09 0.72
N VAL A 23 -4.05 8.45 -0.36
CA VAL A 23 -3.20 9.09 -1.37
C VAL A 23 -4.00 10.07 -2.21
N VAL A 24 -5.24 9.70 -2.59
CA VAL A 24 -6.16 10.59 -3.31
C VAL A 24 -6.47 11.82 -2.46
N ASP A 25 -6.79 11.65 -1.18
CA ASP A 25 -7.03 12.77 -0.24
C ASP A 25 -5.83 13.70 -0.17
N ALA A 26 -4.60 13.16 -0.10
CA ALA A 26 -3.38 13.97 -0.07
C ALA A 26 -3.21 14.79 -1.35
N ASN A 27 -3.50 14.22 -2.52
CA ASN A 27 -3.44 14.93 -3.79
C ASN A 27 -4.49 16.05 -3.86
N LEU A 28 -5.72 15.79 -3.41
CA LEU A 28 -6.78 16.81 -3.37
C LEU A 28 -6.42 17.95 -2.43
N LEU A 29 -5.85 17.65 -1.25
CA LEU A 29 -5.36 18.66 -0.31
C LEU A 29 -4.22 19.49 -0.92
N ALA A 30 -3.30 18.86 -1.66
CA ALA A 30 -2.23 19.57 -2.34
C ALA A 30 -2.77 20.54 -3.42
N CYS A 31 -3.81 20.14 -4.16
CA CYS A 31 -4.45 21.00 -5.16
C CYS A 31 -5.19 22.20 -4.53
N GLN A 32 -5.61 22.09 -3.26
CA GLN A 32 -6.35 23.13 -2.53
C GLN A 32 -5.45 24.01 -1.66
N ALA A 33 -4.20 23.59 -1.43
CA ALA A 33 -3.25 24.30 -0.59
C ALA A 33 -2.76 25.60 -1.24
N ASP A 34 -2.33 26.55 -0.40
CA ASP A 34 -1.71 27.78 -0.88
C ASP A 34 -0.41 27.47 -1.63
N ALA A 35 -0.37 27.85 -2.91
CA ALA A 35 0.78 27.62 -3.78
C ALA A 35 2.08 28.22 -3.22
N SER A 36 2.01 29.31 -2.46
CA SER A 36 3.17 29.93 -1.82
C SER A 36 3.83 29.02 -0.76
N LEU A 37 3.05 28.10 -0.18
CA LEU A 37 3.51 27.17 0.85
C LEU A 37 3.98 25.82 0.28
N VAL A 38 3.39 25.37 -0.82
CA VAL A 38 3.57 24.00 -1.32
C VAL A 38 4.30 23.90 -2.66
N SER A 39 4.42 24.99 -3.41
CA SER A 39 5.08 24.97 -4.73
C SER A 39 6.54 24.53 -4.60
N GLY A 40 6.94 23.55 -5.40
CA GLY A 40 8.29 22.99 -5.39
C GLY A 40 8.62 22.11 -4.16
N GLN A 41 7.65 21.85 -3.28
CA GLN A 41 7.86 20.97 -2.13
C GLN A 41 7.70 19.50 -2.52
N VAL A 42 8.52 18.65 -1.92
CA VAL A 42 8.41 17.17 -2.01
C VAL A 42 7.86 16.65 -0.69
N LEU A 43 6.71 15.99 -0.73
CA LEU A 43 5.99 15.52 0.45
C LEU A 43 5.88 14.00 0.45
N ASN A 44 6.30 13.36 1.54
CA ASN A 44 6.04 11.94 1.73
C ASN A 44 4.57 11.73 2.14
N ILE A 45 3.91 10.80 1.45
CA ILE A 45 2.54 10.38 1.76
C ILE A 45 2.56 8.91 2.18
N GLY A 46 1.98 8.64 3.34
CA GLY A 46 1.88 7.31 3.95
C GLY A 46 0.93 7.37 5.14
N CYS A 47 0.96 6.34 5.98
CA CYS A 47 0.23 6.34 7.25
C CYS A 47 1.12 6.76 8.44
N GLY A 48 2.43 6.87 8.26
CA GLY A 48 3.38 7.10 9.34
C GLY A 48 3.49 5.90 10.29
N GLN A 49 3.03 4.73 9.87
CA GLN A 49 3.02 3.49 10.66
C GLN A 49 3.78 2.40 9.93
N ALA A 50 4.51 1.58 10.70
CA ALA A 50 5.22 0.43 10.16
C ALA A 50 4.47 -0.85 10.52
N SER A 51 4.11 -1.65 9.51
CA SER A 51 3.50 -2.97 9.69
C SER A 51 4.36 -4.03 9.04
N SER A 52 4.51 -5.19 9.68
CA SER A 52 5.24 -6.32 9.12
C SER A 52 4.38 -7.10 8.11
N LEU A 53 5.01 -7.96 7.30
CA LEU A 53 4.27 -8.86 6.43
C LEU A 53 3.44 -9.88 7.24
N LEU A 54 3.89 -10.24 8.45
CA LEU A 54 3.13 -11.10 9.35
C LEU A 54 1.88 -10.39 9.88
N ASP A 55 1.94 -9.07 10.17
CA ASP A 55 0.77 -8.28 10.56
C ASP A 55 -0.27 -8.23 9.44
N ILE A 56 0.18 -8.02 8.18
CA ILE A 56 -0.70 -8.06 7.00
C ILE A 56 -1.37 -9.43 6.88
N LEU A 57 -0.59 -10.50 7.00
CA LEU A 57 -1.11 -11.86 6.91
C LEU A 57 -2.14 -12.13 8.00
N ALA A 58 -1.87 -11.70 9.24
CA ALA A 58 -2.79 -11.84 10.36
C ALA A 58 -4.10 -11.05 10.13
N ALA A 59 -4.00 -9.83 9.59
CA ALA A 59 -5.17 -9.03 9.23
C ALA A 59 -6.01 -9.70 8.12
N LEU A 60 -5.36 -10.21 7.06
CA LEU A 60 -6.05 -10.92 5.98
C LEU A 60 -6.74 -12.20 6.48
N ARG A 61 -6.11 -12.97 7.37
CA ARG A 61 -6.72 -14.16 7.97
C ARG A 61 -8.04 -13.85 8.67
N ARG A 62 -8.10 -12.74 9.41
CA ARG A 62 -9.32 -12.29 10.10
C ARG A 62 -10.43 -11.92 9.12
N LEU A 63 -10.08 -11.30 7.99
CA LEU A 63 -11.04 -10.81 7.00
C LEU A 63 -11.61 -11.92 6.11
N VAL A 64 -10.83 -12.98 5.86
CA VAL A 64 -11.25 -14.06 4.94
C VAL A 64 -12.18 -15.06 5.62
N ASN A 65 -12.39 -14.99 6.95
CA ASN A 65 -13.19 -15.97 7.72
C ASN A 65 -12.82 -17.44 7.42
N GLY A 66 -11.62 -17.66 6.92
CA GLY A 66 -11.11 -18.97 6.57
C GLY A 66 -10.50 -19.66 7.80
N SER A 67 -10.44 -20.99 7.76
CA SER A 67 -9.63 -21.72 8.73
C SER A 67 -8.18 -21.19 8.64
N ALA A 68 -7.51 -21.11 9.78
CA ALA A 68 -6.12 -20.62 9.89
C ALA A 68 -5.17 -21.32 8.90
N ASP A 69 -5.57 -22.47 8.38
CA ASP A 69 -4.80 -23.30 7.45
C ASP A 69 -4.78 -22.76 6.00
N THR A 70 -5.79 -21.98 5.58
CA THR A 70 -5.89 -21.53 4.17
C THR A 70 -4.89 -20.44 3.80
N LEU A 71 -4.30 -19.75 4.76
CA LEU A 71 -3.30 -18.68 4.53
C LEU A 71 -1.97 -18.95 5.25
N GLN A 72 -1.56 -20.22 5.39
CA GLN A 72 -0.22 -20.54 5.88
C GLN A 72 0.81 -20.11 4.84
N PRO A 73 1.78 -19.22 5.18
CA PRO A 73 2.79 -18.81 4.23
C PRO A 73 3.85 -19.90 4.07
N ARG A 74 4.39 -20.00 2.86
CA ARG A 74 5.67 -20.66 2.63
C ARG A 74 6.77 -19.62 2.77
N PHE A 75 7.81 -19.94 3.52
CA PHE A 75 8.96 -19.07 3.67
C PHE A 75 10.07 -19.48 2.68
N GLU A 76 10.64 -18.49 2.02
CA GLU A 76 11.76 -18.63 1.09
C GLU A 76 12.93 -17.78 1.58
N PRO A 77 14.17 -18.05 1.17
CA PRO A 77 15.31 -17.24 1.54
C PRO A 77 15.10 -15.75 1.28
N ALA A 78 15.62 -14.89 2.15
CA ALA A 78 15.55 -13.44 1.97
C ALA A 78 16.19 -13.01 0.65
N ARG A 79 15.60 -12.02 -0.02
CA ARG A 79 16.15 -11.44 -1.25
C ARG A 79 17.29 -10.48 -0.90
N GLY A 80 18.40 -10.57 -1.65
CA GLY A 80 19.50 -9.62 -1.50
C GLY A 80 19.07 -8.19 -1.81
N GLY A 81 19.51 -7.23 -1.00
CA GLY A 81 19.21 -5.79 -1.21
C GLY A 81 17.81 -5.34 -0.74
N GLU A 82 17.01 -6.22 -0.13
CA GLU A 82 15.70 -5.83 0.39
C GLU A 82 15.86 -4.93 1.63
N VAL A 83 15.16 -3.78 1.62
CA VAL A 83 15.10 -2.87 2.76
C VAL A 83 14.31 -3.52 3.89
N ARG A 84 14.95 -3.68 5.07
CA ARG A 84 14.34 -4.34 6.24
C ARG A 84 13.18 -3.54 6.81
N HIS A 85 13.35 -2.23 6.99
CA HIS A 85 12.35 -1.35 7.57
C HIS A 85 12.19 -0.09 6.73
N SER A 86 10.94 0.24 6.40
CA SER A 86 10.59 1.46 5.68
C SER A 86 9.30 2.03 6.24
N ARG A 87 9.34 3.33 6.59
CA ARG A 87 8.19 4.10 7.08
C ARG A 87 8.30 5.53 6.58
N ALA A 88 7.20 6.09 6.09
CA ALA A 88 7.14 7.47 5.66
C ALA A 88 7.14 8.42 6.88
N ASP A 89 7.95 9.46 6.84
CA ASP A 89 7.76 10.64 7.69
C ASP A 89 6.75 11.56 6.99
N ILE A 90 5.52 11.57 7.50
CA ILE A 90 4.42 12.40 6.99
C ILE A 90 4.31 13.76 7.64
N GLY A 91 5.26 14.13 8.51
CA GLY A 91 5.21 15.35 9.30
C GLY A 91 5.10 16.62 8.45
N GLN A 92 5.79 16.68 7.30
CA GLN A 92 5.71 17.81 6.39
C GLN A 92 4.34 17.87 5.67
N ALA A 93 3.80 16.74 5.20
CA ALA A 93 2.46 16.68 4.62
C ALA A 93 1.38 17.12 5.64
N THR A 94 1.52 16.68 6.88
CA THR A 94 0.61 17.09 7.96
C THR A 94 0.66 18.61 8.20
N ARG A 95 1.85 19.21 8.23
CA ARG A 95 2.00 20.66 8.48
C ARG A 95 1.51 21.52 7.33
N LEU A 96 1.87 21.15 6.08
CA LEU A 96 1.61 22.00 4.92
C LEU A 96 0.23 21.76 4.29
N LEU A 97 -0.28 20.52 4.34
CA LEU A 97 -1.55 20.16 3.73
C LEU A 97 -2.66 19.88 4.75
N GLY A 98 -2.34 19.79 6.04
CA GLY A 98 -3.28 19.23 7.02
C GLY A 98 -3.56 17.74 6.81
N TYR A 99 -2.71 17.05 6.05
CA TYR A 99 -2.90 15.63 5.71
C TYR A 99 -2.92 14.77 6.96
N ARG A 100 -3.94 13.91 7.04
CA ARG A 100 -4.08 12.86 8.05
C ARG A 100 -4.66 11.62 7.37
N PRO A 101 -4.02 10.45 7.46
CA PRO A 101 -4.58 9.21 6.90
C PRO A 101 -5.89 8.88 7.61
N ARG A 102 -6.98 8.72 6.84
CA ARG A 102 -8.33 8.46 7.36
C ARG A 102 -8.70 6.99 7.33
N VAL A 103 -8.14 6.26 6.35
CA VAL A 103 -8.40 4.83 6.17
C VAL A 103 -7.27 4.06 6.84
N SER A 104 -7.63 3.24 7.83
CA SER A 104 -6.68 2.36 8.52
C SER A 104 -6.22 1.21 7.61
N LEU A 105 -5.12 0.54 7.99
CA LEU A 105 -4.65 -0.66 7.30
C LEU A 105 -5.75 -1.75 7.25
N SER A 106 -6.45 -1.98 8.35
CA SER A 106 -7.51 -2.98 8.42
C SER A 106 -8.67 -2.67 7.47
N ASP A 107 -9.14 -1.40 7.48
CA ASP A 107 -10.24 -0.96 6.62
C ASP A 107 -9.84 -0.98 5.15
N GLY A 108 -8.60 -0.56 4.83
CA GLY A 108 -8.06 -0.61 3.48
C GLY A 108 -7.95 -2.03 2.95
N LEU A 109 -7.49 -2.98 3.76
CA LEU A 109 -7.45 -4.40 3.39
C LEU A 109 -8.85 -4.98 3.19
N ALA A 110 -9.83 -4.62 4.05
CA ALA A 110 -11.21 -5.07 3.89
C ALA A 110 -11.79 -4.60 2.56
N ARG A 111 -11.69 -3.30 2.24
CA ARG A 111 -12.15 -2.72 0.97
C ARG A 111 -11.44 -3.34 -0.24
N THR A 112 -10.14 -3.58 -0.14
CA THR A 112 -9.37 -4.26 -1.20
C THR A 112 -9.88 -5.68 -1.43
N LEU A 113 -10.15 -6.42 -0.36
CA LEU A 113 -10.68 -7.77 -0.45
C LEU A 113 -12.08 -7.80 -1.08
N ASP A 114 -12.96 -6.86 -0.70
CA ASP A 114 -14.30 -6.74 -1.25
C ASP A 114 -14.25 -6.41 -2.75
N TRP A 115 -13.34 -5.55 -3.18
CA TRP A 115 -13.12 -5.28 -4.60
C TRP A 115 -12.74 -6.56 -5.36
N TYR A 116 -11.81 -7.38 -4.84
CA TYR A 116 -11.44 -8.66 -5.45
C TYR A 116 -12.56 -9.70 -5.47
N ARG A 117 -13.52 -9.59 -4.56
CA ARG A 117 -14.71 -10.47 -4.53
C ARG A 117 -15.75 -10.06 -5.58
N LEU A 118 -15.84 -8.78 -5.89
CA LEU A 118 -16.78 -8.24 -6.87
C LEU A 118 -16.27 -8.38 -8.31
N GLU A 119 -14.95 -8.41 -8.52
CA GLU A 119 -14.35 -8.64 -9.83
C GLU A 119 -14.55 -10.09 -10.25
N PRO A 120 -15.22 -10.37 -11.41
CA PRO A 120 -15.35 -11.72 -11.90
C PRO A 120 -13.96 -12.32 -12.15
N ALA A 121 -13.76 -13.59 -11.75
CA ALA A 121 -12.52 -14.33 -11.94
C ALA A 121 -12.16 -14.40 -13.44
N GLY A 122 -11.43 -13.44 -13.95
CA GLY A 122 -11.07 -13.31 -15.38
C GLY A 122 -10.69 -11.91 -15.82
N ALA A 123 -11.07 -10.87 -15.11
CA ALA A 123 -10.62 -9.51 -15.38
C ALA A 123 -9.19 -9.33 -14.84
N SER A 124 -8.19 -9.78 -15.59
CA SER A 124 -6.81 -9.34 -15.36
C SER A 124 -6.75 -7.85 -15.68
N PRO A 125 -6.22 -6.97 -14.80
CA PRO A 125 -6.01 -5.58 -15.17
C PRO A 125 -5.19 -5.56 -16.46
N ALA A 126 -5.70 -4.92 -17.51
CA ALA A 126 -5.02 -4.78 -18.76
C ALA A 126 -3.60 -4.27 -18.47
N ARG A 127 -2.59 -5.04 -18.81
CA ARG A 127 -1.20 -4.58 -18.80
C ARG A 127 -1.18 -3.39 -19.75
N GLY A 128 -1.01 -2.20 -19.18
CA GLY A 128 -0.80 -1.01 -19.98
C GLY A 128 0.33 -1.32 -20.95
N THR A 129 -0.01 -1.40 -22.24
CA THR A 129 0.97 -1.44 -23.30
C THR A 129 1.75 -0.14 -23.21
N GLY A 130 2.98 -0.22 -22.73
CA GLY A 130 3.90 0.91 -22.67
C GLY A 130 4.06 1.51 -24.06
N GLY A 131 3.31 2.57 -24.34
CA GLY A 131 3.59 3.46 -25.46
C GLY A 131 4.86 4.23 -25.13
N THR A 132 5.94 3.89 -25.78
CA THR A 132 7.17 4.69 -25.82
C THR A 132 6.82 6.03 -26.47
N GLN A 133 6.54 7.04 -25.67
CA GLN A 133 6.47 8.41 -26.16
C GLN A 133 7.91 8.96 -26.18
N THR A 134 8.52 8.94 -27.35
CA THR A 134 9.76 9.67 -27.65
C THR A 134 9.44 11.16 -27.55
N CYS A 135 9.95 11.84 -26.54
CA CYS A 135 10.08 13.29 -26.56
C CYS A 135 11.17 13.63 -27.55
N ALA A 136 10.77 14.21 -28.69
CA ALA A 136 11.68 14.93 -29.59
C ALA A 136 11.86 16.37 -29.07
N ALA A 137 13.11 16.85 -29.15
CA ALA A 137 13.73 18.09 -28.72
C ALA A 137 12.87 19.36 -28.78
#